data_d5852e27a4dd0988e07cc99274c89fd2
#
_entry.id   d5852e27a4dd0988e07cc99274c89fd2
#
_cell.length_a   1.000
_cell.length_b   1.000
_cell.length_c   1.000
_cell.angle_alpha   90.00
_cell.angle_beta   90.00
_cell.angle_gamma   90.00
#
_symmetry.space_group_name_H-M   'P 1'
#
loop_
_entity.id
_entity.type
_entity.pdbx_description
1 polymer ?
#
loop_
_entity_poly.entity_id
_entity_poly.type
_entity_poly.pdbx_seq_one_letter_code
_entity_poly.pdbx_strand_id
1 'polypeptide(L)'
;LYPSTKHFALITDNSYGGISLQALVKKEIGKIKGIDFIPLDGRKNDIYNIIEEIKQLPPQSIILLGTWRVDVNDGYYVGNATYTMMLANPKVPAFSLTSIGLGHWAIGGCIPQYRSIGKDLARQALHLLKEHPEKLDTETIPNLYTFDAKKLKERHISTKELPPHSVFIN
;
A
#
# COMPACT_ATOMS: atom_id res chain seq x y z
N LEU A 1 -3.64 -14.12 -5.39
CA LEU A 1 -4.98 -13.83 -4.85
C LEU A 1 -6.00 -13.54 -5.96
N TYR A 2 -5.59 -12.84 -7.00
CA TYR A 2 -6.45 -12.46 -8.13
C TYR A 2 -5.77 -12.80 -9.45
N PRO A 3 -5.71 -14.08 -9.84
CA PRO A 3 -4.97 -14.55 -11.03
C PRO A 3 -5.55 -14.00 -12.35
N SER A 4 -6.80 -13.55 -12.33
CA SER A 4 -7.47 -12.94 -13.48
C SER A 4 -7.21 -11.43 -13.62
N THR A 5 -6.36 -10.84 -12.79
CA THR A 5 -6.03 -9.41 -12.86
C THR A 5 -5.46 -9.04 -14.21
N LYS A 6 -6.00 -7.98 -14.82
CA LYS A 6 -5.51 -7.39 -16.06
C LYS A 6 -5.06 -5.93 -15.89
N HIS A 7 -5.59 -5.27 -14.89
CA HIS A 7 -5.33 -3.84 -14.67
C HIS A 7 -4.86 -3.60 -13.24
N PHE A 8 -3.74 -2.95 -13.10
CA PHE A 8 -3.14 -2.60 -11.82
C PHE A 8 -3.19 -1.08 -11.64
N ALA A 9 -4.11 -0.61 -10.80
CA ALA A 9 -4.26 0.79 -10.47
C ALA A 9 -3.42 1.16 -9.25
N LEU A 10 -2.59 2.19 -9.36
CA LEU A 10 -1.75 2.69 -8.27
C LEU A 10 -2.15 4.11 -7.90
N ILE A 11 -2.52 4.32 -6.64
CA ILE A 11 -2.79 5.66 -6.10
C ILE A 11 -1.51 6.21 -5.50
N THR A 12 -1.06 7.36 -6.01
CA THR A 12 0.07 8.13 -5.47
C THR A 12 -0.25 9.62 -5.45
N ASP A 13 0.29 10.30 -4.46
CA ASP A 13 0.12 11.74 -4.28
C ASP A 13 1.21 12.58 -4.97
N ASN A 14 1.12 13.92 -4.85
CA ASN A 14 2.07 14.88 -5.42
C ASN A 14 3.32 15.09 -4.55
N SER A 15 3.57 14.23 -3.55
CA SER A 15 4.80 14.29 -2.78
C SER A 15 5.99 13.67 -3.52
N TYR A 16 7.21 14.04 -3.15
CA TYR A 16 8.42 13.41 -3.68
C TYR A 16 8.40 11.89 -3.50
N GLY A 17 7.93 11.40 -2.34
CA GLY A 17 7.76 9.98 -2.06
C GLY A 17 6.75 9.31 -2.99
N GLY A 18 5.61 9.95 -3.26
CA GLY A 18 4.58 9.49 -4.18
C GLY A 18 5.09 9.38 -5.61
N ILE A 19 5.82 10.40 -6.07
CA ILE A 19 6.43 10.43 -7.41
C ILE A 19 7.44 9.30 -7.60
N SER A 20 8.34 9.13 -6.62
CA SER A 20 9.37 8.08 -6.65
C SER A 20 8.75 6.68 -6.61
N LEU A 21 7.73 6.49 -5.77
CA LEU A 21 7.01 5.23 -5.67
C LEU A 21 6.31 4.88 -6.97
N GLN A 22 5.65 5.84 -7.62
CA GLN A 22 4.98 5.60 -8.90
C GLN A 22 5.96 5.13 -9.98
N ALA A 23 7.13 5.77 -10.07
CA ALA A 23 8.17 5.38 -11.03
C ALA A 23 8.68 3.96 -10.76
N LEU A 24 8.92 3.61 -9.49
CA LEU A 24 9.36 2.28 -9.08
C LEU A 24 8.31 1.22 -9.41
N VAL A 25 7.06 1.41 -8.98
CA VAL A 25 5.99 0.43 -9.20
C VAL A 25 5.68 0.26 -10.68
N LYS A 26 5.66 1.35 -11.45
CA LYS A 26 5.50 1.28 -12.92
C LYS A 26 6.58 0.41 -13.57
N LYS A 27 7.84 0.56 -13.14
CA LYS A 27 8.96 -0.26 -13.62
C LYS A 27 8.78 -1.73 -13.28
N GLU A 28 8.34 -2.05 -12.06
CA GLU A 28 8.15 -3.43 -11.62
C GLU A 28 6.94 -4.09 -12.30
N ILE A 29 5.81 -3.39 -12.40
CA ILE A 29 4.61 -3.90 -13.09
C ILE A 29 4.90 -4.11 -14.59
N GLY A 30 5.70 -3.24 -15.21
CA GLY A 30 6.10 -3.38 -16.62
C GLY A 30 6.87 -4.67 -16.95
N LYS A 31 7.37 -5.39 -15.94
CA LYS A 31 8.00 -6.72 -16.11
C LYS A 31 6.96 -7.85 -16.19
N ILE A 32 5.71 -7.60 -15.80
CA ILE A 32 4.65 -8.59 -15.76
C ILE A 32 3.83 -8.50 -17.05
N LYS A 33 3.89 -9.53 -17.87
CA LYS A 33 3.15 -9.57 -19.14
C LYS A 33 1.64 -9.66 -18.89
N GLY A 34 0.87 -8.91 -19.67
CA GLY A 34 -0.60 -8.95 -19.65
C GLY A 34 -1.24 -8.15 -18.52
N ILE A 35 -0.48 -7.30 -17.82
CA ILE A 35 -0.99 -6.36 -16.83
C ILE A 35 -0.82 -4.93 -17.34
N ASP A 36 -1.92 -4.20 -17.45
CA ASP A 36 -1.94 -2.78 -17.76
C ASP A 36 -1.79 -1.96 -16.48
N PHE A 37 -0.89 -0.98 -16.51
CA PHE A 37 -0.66 -0.07 -15.39
C PHE A 37 -1.53 1.19 -15.52
N ILE A 38 -2.37 1.45 -14.52
CA ILE A 38 -3.24 2.63 -14.43
C ILE A 38 -2.74 3.53 -13.29
N PRO A 39 -2.07 4.65 -13.60
CA PRO A 39 -1.65 5.61 -12.57
C PRO A 39 -2.82 6.48 -12.13
N LEU A 40 -3.24 6.37 -10.88
CA LEU A 40 -4.16 7.31 -10.21
C LEU A 40 -3.28 8.39 -9.55
N ASP A 41 -2.92 9.40 -10.33
CA ASP A 41 -1.77 10.27 -10.11
C ASP A 41 -2.18 11.63 -9.52
N GLY A 42 -1.90 11.86 -8.24
CA GLY A 42 -2.18 13.10 -7.53
C GLY A 42 -1.39 14.33 -8.00
N ARG A 43 -0.38 14.16 -8.89
CA ARG A 43 0.29 15.30 -9.55
C ARG A 43 -0.56 15.94 -10.62
N LYS A 44 -1.53 15.20 -11.16
CA LYS A 44 -2.39 15.60 -12.30
C LYS A 44 -3.83 15.79 -11.88
N ASN A 45 -4.22 15.11 -10.81
CA ASN A 45 -5.60 14.97 -10.39
C ASN A 45 -5.76 15.39 -8.92
N ASP A 46 -6.85 16.06 -8.62
CA ASP A 46 -7.34 16.22 -7.27
C ASP A 46 -8.07 14.96 -6.79
N ILE A 47 -8.49 14.94 -5.54
CA ILE A 47 -9.19 13.79 -4.95
C ILE A 47 -10.49 13.47 -5.69
N TYR A 48 -11.22 14.46 -6.19
CA TYR A 48 -12.50 14.25 -6.86
C TYR A 48 -12.30 13.57 -8.21
N ASN A 49 -11.30 13.98 -8.97
CA ASN A 49 -10.93 13.34 -10.23
C ASN A 49 -10.45 11.89 -10.00
N ILE A 50 -9.64 11.65 -8.98
CA ILE A 50 -9.22 10.28 -8.62
C ILE A 50 -10.43 9.40 -8.25
N ILE A 51 -11.41 9.93 -7.52
CA ILE A 51 -12.66 9.22 -7.20
C ILE A 51 -13.42 8.84 -8.48
N GLU A 52 -13.53 9.73 -9.45
CA GLU A 52 -14.19 9.43 -10.72
C GLU A 52 -13.40 8.39 -11.54
N GLU A 53 -12.08 8.47 -11.57
CA GLU A 53 -11.23 7.45 -12.20
C GLU A 53 -11.41 6.07 -11.55
N ILE A 54 -11.50 6.00 -10.21
CA ILE A 54 -11.75 4.74 -9.48
C ILE A 54 -13.12 4.15 -9.85
N LYS A 55 -14.17 4.97 -9.99
CA LYS A 55 -15.49 4.50 -10.42
C LYS A 55 -15.47 3.85 -11.80
N GLN A 56 -14.60 4.33 -12.67
CA GLN A 56 -14.50 3.92 -14.07
C GLN A 56 -13.45 2.85 -14.31
N LEU A 57 -12.79 2.31 -13.26
CA LEU A 57 -11.81 1.25 -13.42
C LEU A 57 -12.40 0.05 -14.18
N PRO A 58 -11.68 -0.47 -15.19
CA PRO A 58 -12.16 -1.60 -15.97
C PRO A 58 -12.29 -2.87 -15.13
N PRO A 59 -13.08 -3.85 -15.59
CA PRO A 59 -13.15 -5.17 -14.94
C PRO A 59 -11.77 -5.81 -14.79
N GLN A 60 -11.62 -6.65 -13.78
CA GLN A 60 -10.35 -7.32 -13.45
C GLN A 60 -9.24 -6.35 -13.02
N SER A 61 -9.62 -5.19 -12.48
CA SER A 61 -8.71 -4.24 -11.83
C SER A 61 -8.45 -4.62 -10.37
N ILE A 62 -7.25 -4.27 -9.90
CA ILE A 62 -6.92 -4.17 -8.47
C ILE A 62 -6.38 -2.77 -8.18
N ILE A 63 -6.55 -2.30 -6.95
CA ILE A 63 -6.00 -1.02 -6.50
C ILE A 63 -4.90 -1.27 -5.48
N LEU A 64 -3.77 -0.59 -5.63
CA LEU A 64 -2.75 -0.46 -4.60
C LEU A 64 -2.70 0.99 -4.12
N LEU A 65 -2.92 1.21 -2.82
CA LEU A 65 -2.64 2.50 -2.20
C LEU A 65 -1.16 2.58 -1.88
N GLY A 66 -0.45 3.47 -2.54
CA GLY A 66 0.91 3.87 -2.21
C GLY A 66 0.90 4.91 -1.09
N THR A 67 0.51 6.14 -1.44
CA THR A 67 0.38 7.27 -0.51
C THR A 67 -0.66 8.27 -1.02
N TRP A 68 -1.34 8.98 -0.10
CA TRP A 68 -2.23 10.08 -0.44
C TRP A 68 -2.24 11.11 0.69
N ARG A 69 -1.53 12.21 0.48
CA ARG A 69 -1.44 13.32 1.42
C ARG A 69 -1.64 14.68 0.78
N VAL A 70 -1.17 14.86 -0.45
CA VAL A 70 -1.23 16.12 -1.18
C VAL A 70 -1.55 15.86 -2.64
N ASP A 71 -2.42 16.66 -3.23
CA ASP A 71 -2.82 16.55 -4.63
C ASP A 71 -2.24 17.69 -5.50
N VAL A 72 -2.69 17.77 -6.74
CA VAL A 72 -2.27 18.77 -7.74
C VAL A 72 -2.52 20.21 -7.31
N ASN A 73 -3.50 20.43 -6.43
CA ASN A 73 -3.88 21.76 -5.93
C ASN A 73 -3.23 22.08 -4.57
N ASP A 74 -2.21 21.31 -4.15
CA ASP A 74 -1.60 21.39 -2.82
C ASP A 74 -2.59 21.19 -1.65
N GLY A 75 -3.75 20.59 -1.96
CA GLY A 75 -4.73 20.18 -0.95
C GLY A 75 -4.15 19.10 -0.05
N TYR A 76 -4.13 19.35 1.26
CA TYR A 76 -3.60 18.40 2.25
C TYR A 76 -4.72 17.55 2.82
N TYR A 77 -4.53 16.23 2.77
CA TYR A 77 -5.54 15.25 3.18
C TYR A 77 -5.11 14.46 4.41
N VAL A 78 -6.06 14.15 5.28
CA VAL A 78 -5.90 13.30 6.44
C VAL A 78 -6.48 11.89 6.19
N GLY A 79 -6.27 10.97 7.13
CA GLY A 79 -6.49 9.54 6.96
C GLY A 79 -7.84 9.07 6.42
N ASN A 80 -8.93 9.85 6.56
CA ASN A 80 -10.25 9.47 6.03
C ASN A 80 -10.41 9.66 4.51
N ALA A 81 -9.54 10.44 3.86
CA ALA A 81 -9.60 10.67 2.41
C ALA A 81 -9.50 9.35 1.63
N THR A 82 -8.59 8.46 2.02
CA THR A 82 -8.42 7.16 1.37
C THR A 82 -9.64 6.26 1.54
N TYR A 83 -10.37 6.37 2.66
CA TYR A 83 -11.63 5.65 2.87
C TYR A 83 -12.69 6.10 1.85
N THR A 84 -12.86 7.41 1.69
CA THR A 84 -13.80 7.98 0.70
C THR A 84 -13.45 7.53 -0.72
N MET A 85 -12.18 7.53 -1.09
CA MET A 85 -11.72 7.04 -2.40
C MET A 85 -12.12 5.58 -2.63
N MET A 86 -11.89 4.70 -1.65
CA MET A 86 -12.18 3.27 -1.80
C MET A 86 -13.67 2.96 -1.82
N LEU A 87 -14.51 3.79 -1.19
CA LEU A 87 -15.97 3.68 -1.28
C LEU A 87 -16.51 3.99 -2.68
N ALA A 88 -15.75 4.66 -3.54
CA ALA A 88 -16.17 4.98 -4.90
C ALA A 88 -16.38 3.71 -5.75
N ASN A 89 -15.61 2.65 -5.49
CA ASN A 89 -15.80 1.36 -6.15
C ASN A 89 -15.43 0.19 -5.23
N PRO A 90 -16.30 -0.18 -4.27
CA PRO A 90 -15.99 -1.19 -3.27
C PRO A 90 -15.88 -2.63 -3.83
N LYS A 91 -16.25 -2.82 -5.11
CA LYS A 91 -16.10 -4.12 -5.78
C LYS A 91 -14.66 -4.38 -6.20
N VAL A 92 -13.86 -3.35 -6.47
CA VAL A 92 -12.46 -3.49 -6.85
C VAL A 92 -11.63 -3.87 -5.62
N PRO A 93 -10.86 -4.96 -5.68
CA PRO A 93 -9.97 -5.35 -4.60
C PRO A 93 -8.92 -4.27 -4.34
N ALA A 94 -8.77 -3.86 -3.07
CA ALA A 94 -7.83 -2.82 -2.69
C ALA A 94 -6.80 -3.33 -1.67
N PHE A 95 -5.55 -2.99 -1.91
CA PHE A 95 -4.39 -3.31 -1.10
C PHE A 95 -3.66 -2.04 -0.67
N SER A 96 -2.81 -2.15 0.34
CA SER A 96 -2.01 -1.02 0.81
C SER A 96 -0.55 -1.43 1.02
N LEU A 97 0.38 -0.50 0.79
CA LEU A 97 1.80 -0.66 1.10
C LEU A 97 2.12 -0.37 2.57
N THR A 98 1.15 0.12 3.31
CA THR A 98 1.27 0.46 4.73
C THR A 98 0.10 -0.12 5.51
N SER A 99 0.01 0.15 6.82
CA SER A 99 -1.14 -0.25 7.63
C SER A 99 -2.42 0.57 7.37
N ILE A 100 -2.37 1.58 6.48
CA ILE A 100 -3.54 2.39 6.12
C ILE A 100 -4.59 1.51 5.45
N GLY A 101 -5.82 1.58 5.96
CA GLY A 101 -6.95 0.84 5.43
C GLY A 101 -7.12 -0.58 5.97
N LEU A 102 -6.14 -1.14 6.66
CA LEU A 102 -6.32 -2.43 7.36
C LEU A 102 -7.41 -2.30 8.44
N GLY A 103 -8.28 -3.31 8.51
CA GLY A 103 -9.47 -3.27 9.38
C GLY A 103 -10.65 -2.50 8.79
N HIS A 104 -10.49 -1.86 7.63
CA HIS A 104 -11.52 -1.04 6.98
C HIS A 104 -11.77 -1.47 5.53
N TRP A 105 -10.93 -1.04 4.61
CA TRP A 105 -11.11 -1.28 3.17
C TRP A 105 -10.01 -2.15 2.55
N ALA A 106 -8.78 -2.14 3.11
CA ALA A 106 -7.68 -2.91 2.54
C ALA A 106 -7.80 -4.39 2.87
N ILE A 107 -7.65 -5.24 1.84
CA ILE A 107 -7.60 -6.70 1.99
C ILE A 107 -6.31 -7.10 2.70
N GLY A 108 -5.22 -6.39 2.43
CA GLY A 108 -3.91 -6.64 3.01
C GLY A 108 -2.79 -5.95 2.23
N GLY A 109 -1.57 -6.39 2.48
CA GLY A 109 -0.37 -5.91 1.82
C GLY A 109 0.90 -6.48 2.44
N CYS A 110 2.06 -6.11 1.89
CA CYS A 110 3.36 -6.35 2.50
C CYS A 110 3.71 -5.15 3.38
N ILE A 111 3.42 -5.25 4.68
CA ILE A 111 3.34 -4.11 5.60
C ILE A 111 4.63 -3.97 6.43
N PRO A 112 5.24 -2.77 6.49
CA PRO A 112 6.35 -2.48 7.38
C PRO A 112 5.99 -2.68 8.85
N GLN A 113 6.88 -3.29 9.61
CA GLN A 113 6.68 -3.57 11.03
C GLN A 113 7.13 -2.39 11.89
N TYR A 114 6.42 -1.25 11.79
CA TYR A 114 6.81 0.02 12.43
C TYR A 114 7.14 -0.11 13.91
N ARG A 115 6.37 -0.93 14.66
CA ARG A 115 6.63 -1.13 16.09
C ARG A 115 7.96 -1.85 16.36
N SER A 116 8.28 -2.86 15.55
CA SER A 116 9.53 -3.59 15.65
C SER A 116 10.72 -2.73 15.22
N ILE A 117 10.54 -1.98 14.12
CA ILE A 117 11.52 -0.99 13.64
C ILE A 117 11.81 0.05 14.73
N GLY A 118 10.79 0.62 15.36
CA GLY A 118 10.96 1.60 16.45
C GLY A 118 11.70 1.03 17.66
N LYS A 119 11.41 -0.22 18.05
CA LYS A 119 12.13 -0.90 19.14
C LYS A 119 13.59 -1.15 18.80
N ASP A 120 13.86 -1.56 17.56
CA ASP A 120 15.21 -1.81 17.10
C ASP A 120 16.05 -0.54 17.03
N LEU A 121 15.47 0.55 16.48
CA LEU A 121 16.13 1.86 16.48
C LEU A 121 16.45 2.36 17.89
N ALA A 122 15.54 2.17 18.86
CA ALA A 122 15.80 2.54 20.25
C ALA A 122 16.94 1.71 20.85
N ARG A 123 16.98 0.40 20.58
CA ARG A 123 18.07 -0.48 21.03
C ARG A 123 19.41 -0.06 20.43
N GLN A 124 19.46 0.20 19.13
CA GLN A 124 20.67 0.66 18.45
C GLN A 124 21.14 2.03 18.97
N ALA A 125 20.24 2.97 19.21
CA ALA A 125 20.58 4.26 19.80
C ALA A 125 21.19 4.11 21.20
N LEU A 126 20.63 3.26 22.06
CA LEU A 126 21.17 2.97 23.37
C LEU A 126 22.56 2.29 23.31
N HIS A 127 22.76 1.41 22.36
CA HIS A 127 24.05 0.76 22.12
C HIS A 127 25.12 1.78 21.70
N LEU A 128 24.79 2.67 20.74
CA LEU A 128 25.67 3.78 20.34
C LEU A 128 26.08 4.68 21.51
N LEU A 129 25.14 5.05 22.36
CA LEU A 129 25.39 5.93 23.49
C LEU A 129 26.26 5.30 24.58
N LYS A 130 26.19 3.97 24.74
CA LYS A 130 26.91 3.24 25.78
C LYS A 130 28.29 2.72 25.36
N GLU A 131 28.37 2.20 24.16
CA GLU A 131 29.53 1.38 23.73
C GLU A 131 30.33 2.01 22.59
N HIS A 132 29.83 3.13 21.99
CA HIS A 132 30.51 3.81 20.87
C HIS A 132 31.06 2.86 19.79
N PRO A 133 30.28 1.92 19.27
CA PRO A 133 30.79 0.92 18.35
C PRO A 133 31.28 1.56 17.04
N GLU A 134 32.37 1.08 16.48
CA GLU A 134 32.92 1.54 15.21
C GLU A 134 31.98 1.25 14.04
N LYS A 135 31.10 0.27 14.18
CA LYS A 135 30.15 -0.14 13.14
C LYS A 135 28.77 -0.43 13.73
N LEU A 136 27.74 0.13 13.12
CA LEU A 136 26.36 -0.22 13.43
C LEU A 136 25.97 -1.54 12.78
N ASP A 137 25.23 -2.34 13.51
CA ASP A 137 24.55 -3.50 12.96
C ASP A 137 23.33 -3.02 12.13
N THR A 138 23.35 -3.29 10.83
CA THR A 138 22.32 -2.85 9.88
C THR A 138 21.34 -3.98 9.57
N GLU A 139 20.87 -4.69 10.58
CA GLU A 139 19.86 -5.73 10.39
C GLU A 139 18.55 -5.09 9.92
N THR A 140 18.05 -5.53 8.76
CA THR A 140 16.80 -5.03 8.20
C THR A 140 15.63 -5.84 8.75
N ILE A 141 14.71 -5.18 9.44
CA ILE A 141 13.46 -5.81 9.87
C ILE A 141 12.58 -6.05 8.65
N PRO A 142 12.21 -7.31 8.32
CA PRO A 142 11.43 -7.61 7.14
C PRO A 142 10.00 -7.08 7.27
N ASN A 143 9.42 -6.67 6.14
CA ASN A 143 7.98 -6.46 6.04
C ASN A 143 7.24 -7.81 6.17
N LEU A 144 6.03 -7.77 6.70
CA LEU A 144 5.18 -8.96 6.81
C LEU A 144 3.98 -8.86 5.87
N TYR A 145 3.64 -9.97 5.24
CA TYR A 145 2.36 -10.11 4.56
C TYR A 145 1.25 -10.09 5.61
N THR A 146 0.47 -9.01 5.63
CA THR A 146 -0.58 -8.78 6.63
C THR A 146 -1.91 -8.68 5.92
N PHE A 147 -2.90 -9.45 6.37
CA PHE A 147 -4.23 -9.51 5.76
C PHE A 147 -5.34 -9.31 6.79
N ASP A 148 -6.44 -8.72 6.35
CA ASP A 148 -7.68 -8.63 7.11
C ASP A 148 -8.48 -9.92 6.92
N ALA A 149 -8.62 -10.71 7.99
CA ALA A 149 -9.30 -12.01 7.95
C ALA A 149 -10.78 -11.89 7.54
N LYS A 150 -11.45 -10.80 7.98
CA LYS A 150 -12.83 -10.52 7.61
C LYS A 150 -12.96 -10.21 6.12
N LYS A 151 -12.05 -9.37 5.58
CA LYS A 151 -12.02 -9.04 4.15
C LYS A 151 -11.72 -10.24 3.27
N LEU A 152 -10.81 -11.12 3.69
CA LEU A 152 -10.56 -12.37 2.98
C LEU A 152 -11.83 -13.23 2.91
N LYS A 153 -12.54 -13.37 4.03
CA LYS A 153 -13.82 -14.11 4.08
C LYS A 153 -14.89 -13.48 3.21
N GLU A 154 -15.08 -12.15 3.27
CA GLU A 154 -16.02 -11.41 2.42
C GLU A 154 -15.74 -11.59 0.93
N ARG A 155 -14.48 -11.79 0.56
CA ARG A 155 -14.01 -11.98 -0.82
C ARG A 155 -13.84 -13.43 -1.24
N HIS A 156 -14.20 -14.39 -0.36
CA HIS A 156 -14.05 -15.82 -0.59
C HIS A 156 -12.61 -16.26 -0.94
N ILE A 157 -11.61 -15.60 -0.37
CA ILE A 157 -10.19 -15.90 -0.56
C ILE A 157 -9.75 -16.90 0.50
N SER A 158 -9.21 -18.03 0.06
CA SER A 158 -8.66 -19.06 0.96
C SER A 158 -7.33 -18.60 1.56
N THR A 159 -7.15 -18.81 2.87
CA THR A 159 -5.88 -18.55 3.53
C THR A 159 -4.72 -19.41 3.00
N LYS A 160 -5.04 -20.55 2.34
CA LYS A 160 -4.04 -21.42 1.69
C LYS A 160 -3.41 -20.81 0.44
N GLU A 161 -4.05 -19.79 -0.14
CA GLU A 161 -3.57 -19.08 -1.32
C GLU A 161 -2.65 -17.91 -0.98
N LEU A 162 -2.47 -17.63 0.33
CA LEU A 162 -1.66 -16.52 0.80
C LEU A 162 -0.17 -16.89 0.86
N PRO A 163 0.73 -15.90 0.78
CA PRO A 163 2.15 -16.12 0.98
C PRO A 163 2.46 -16.81 2.33
N PRO A 164 3.51 -17.65 2.40
CA PRO A 164 3.94 -18.22 3.68
C PRO A 164 4.20 -17.14 4.73
N HIS A 165 3.97 -17.49 5.99
CA HIS A 165 4.16 -16.58 7.14
C HIS A 165 3.28 -15.32 7.12
N SER A 166 2.14 -15.36 6.40
CA SER A 166 1.15 -14.29 6.47
C SER A 166 0.58 -14.16 7.87
N VAL A 167 0.42 -12.92 8.33
CA VAL A 167 -0.25 -12.59 9.60
C VAL A 167 -1.63 -12.01 9.35
N PHE A 168 -2.52 -12.16 10.33
CA PHE A 168 -3.91 -11.75 10.20
C PHE A 168 -4.27 -10.73 11.27
N ILE A 169 -5.11 -9.78 10.88
CA ILE A 169 -5.82 -8.89 11.79
C ILE A 169 -7.32 -9.20 11.73
N ASN A 170 -8.04 -8.92 12.84
CA ASN A 170 -9.49 -9.14 13.12
C ASN A 170 -9.89 -10.60 13.31
#